data_bd0d978f718b928a72c1cdb434767f0a
#
_entry.id   bd0d978f718b928a72c1cdb434767f0a
#
_cell.length_a   1.000
_cell.length_b   1.000
_cell.length_c   1.000
_cell.angle_alpha   90.00
_cell.angle_beta   90.00
_cell.angle_gamma   90.00
#
_symmetry.space_group_name_H-M   'P 1'
#
loop_
_entity.id
_entity.type
_entity.pdbx_description
1 polymer ?
#
loop_
_entity_poly.entity_id
_entity_poly.type
_entity_poly.pdbx_seq_one_letter_code
_entity_poly.pdbx_strand_id
1 'polypeptide(L)'
;NTTLEILAQINQGEPLDALELAFVPAAVPDDMQDTLLTPYISEEHDQARFSIRILETMPELRRQELLDRIHEHLTTELGYSKDQVLFAGMTVMYNNMLQSLFDSQIKTIGVVFGAILAMFLLLFRSVKLALIGMAPNLIAAGSVLGLMGWLGIPLDMMTITVAAITVGIAVDDTIHYIHRFKTEFAKDGDYLATMHRCHRSIGQAMFFTSLTIISGFSILVLSNFIPTIYFGLFTGFAMFMALLGALT
;
A
#
# COMPACT_ATOMS: atom_id res chain seq x y z
N ASN A 1 -19.74 -18.42 18.24
CA ASN A 1 -20.75 -18.04 19.23
C ASN A 1 -21.28 -19.22 20.03
N THR A 2 -20.36 -20.06 20.48
CA THR A 2 -20.65 -21.28 21.25
C THR A 2 -21.45 -20.99 22.52
N THR A 3 -21.23 -19.84 23.15
CA THR A 3 -21.92 -19.44 24.39
C THR A 3 -23.39 -19.11 24.13
N LEU A 4 -23.71 -18.36 23.08
CA LEU A 4 -25.09 -18.06 22.68
C LEU A 4 -25.80 -19.29 22.15
N GLU A 5 -25.10 -20.20 21.45
CA GLU A 5 -25.66 -21.48 21.01
C GLU A 5 -25.94 -22.42 22.20
N ILE A 6 -25.06 -22.43 23.19
CA ILE A 6 -25.31 -23.20 24.43
C ILE A 6 -26.49 -22.61 25.21
N LEU A 7 -26.57 -21.28 25.32
CA LEU A 7 -27.70 -20.63 25.98
C LEU A 7 -29.02 -20.82 25.21
N ALA A 8 -28.97 -20.74 23.88
CA ALA A 8 -30.14 -21.05 23.04
C ALA A 8 -30.55 -22.54 23.14
N GLN A 9 -29.60 -23.47 23.28
CA GLN A 9 -29.93 -24.88 23.54
C GLN A 9 -30.62 -25.11 24.89
N ILE A 10 -30.24 -24.32 25.90
CA ILE A 10 -30.89 -24.35 27.22
C ILE A 10 -32.33 -23.81 27.12
N ASN A 11 -32.59 -22.86 26.22
CA ASN A 11 -33.90 -22.27 25.97
C ASN A 11 -34.66 -22.95 24.79
N GLN A 12 -34.49 -24.24 24.59
CA GLN A 12 -35.19 -25.05 23.57
C GLN A 12 -35.03 -24.54 22.12
N GLY A 13 -33.96 -23.77 21.84
CA GLY A 13 -33.64 -23.25 20.50
C GLY A 13 -34.24 -21.86 20.18
N GLU A 14 -35.00 -21.26 21.12
CA GLU A 14 -35.46 -19.89 20.97
C GLU A 14 -34.41 -18.88 21.45
N PRO A 15 -34.27 -17.71 20.79
CA PRO A 15 -33.39 -16.63 21.28
C PRO A 15 -33.91 -16.14 22.63
N LEU A 16 -32.99 -15.92 23.57
CA LEU A 16 -33.29 -15.38 24.89
C LEU A 16 -33.86 -13.97 24.79
N ASP A 17 -34.93 -13.69 25.53
CA ASP A 17 -35.47 -12.35 25.69
C ASP A 17 -34.50 -11.47 26.49
N ALA A 18 -34.63 -10.14 26.36
CA ALA A 18 -33.78 -9.17 27.04
C ALA A 18 -33.77 -9.37 28.58
N LEU A 19 -34.86 -9.82 29.14
CA LEU A 19 -35.03 -10.08 30.57
C LEU A 19 -34.33 -11.39 30.97
N GLU A 20 -34.41 -12.44 30.14
CA GLU A 20 -33.70 -13.70 30.35
C GLU A 20 -32.19 -13.50 30.22
N LEU A 21 -31.73 -12.70 29.26
CA LEU A 21 -30.32 -12.32 29.10
C LEU A 21 -29.74 -11.61 30.33
N ALA A 22 -30.54 -10.76 30.99
CA ALA A 22 -30.12 -10.06 32.21
C ALA A 22 -29.90 -11.01 33.40
N PHE A 23 -30.54 -12.19 33.41
CA PHE A 23 -30.38 -13.20 34.48
C PHE A 23 -29.29 -14.23 34.15
N VAL A 24 -28.75 -14.27 32.94
CA VAL A 24 -27.70 -15.21 32.55
C VAL A 24 -26.47 -15.14 33.46
N PRO A 25 -25.93 -13.97 33.83
CA PRO A 25 -24.77 -13.89 34.72
C PRO A 25 -25.04 -14.52 36.09
N ALA A 26 -26.26 -14.35 36.62
CA ALA A 26 -26.65 -14.92 37.90
C ALA A 26 -26.99 -16.42 37.86
N ALA A 27 -27.27 -16.95 36.67
CA ALA A 27 -27.60 -18.38 36.47
C ALA A 27 -26.39 -19.27 36.21
N VAL A 28 -25.23 -18.66 35.83
CA VAL A 28 -23.98 -19.37 35.57
C VAL A 28 -23.24 -19.60 36.90
N PRO A 29 -22.85 -20.82 37.25
CA PRO A 29 -22.05 -21.11 38.43
C PRO A 29 -20.73 -20.31 38.44
N ASP A 30 -20.28 -19.84 39.60
CA ASP A 30 -19.13 -18.98 39.75
C ASP A 30 -17.84 -19.59 39.19
N ASP A 31 -17.67 -20.88 39.23
CA ASP A 31 -16.54 -21.63 38.67
C ASP A 31 -16.53 -21.64 37.15
N MET A 32 -17.67 -21.39 36.49
CA MET A 32 -17.84 -21.35 35.05
C MET A 32 -17.90 -19.91 34.52
N GLN A 33 -18.16 -18.90 35.33
CA GLN A 33 -18.26 -17.49 34.90
C GLN A 33 -16.96 -17.01 34.26
N ASP A 34 -15.83 -17.32 34.84
CA ASP A 34 -14.50 -16.93 34.32
C ASP A 34 -14.20 -17.52 32.95
N THR A 35 -14.81 -18.67 32.60
CA THR A 35 -14.59 -19.33 31.33
C THR A 35 -15.61 -18.91 30.28
N LEU A 36 -16.87 -18.71 30.66
CA LEU A 36 -17.98 -18.50 29.74
C LEU A 36 -18.39 -17.04 29.57
N LEU A 37 -18.28 -16.20 30.62
CA LEU A 37 -18.77 -14.83 30.61
C LEU A 37 -17.65 -13.79 30.60
N THR A 38 -16.67 -13.93 31.48
CA THR A 38 -15.59 -12.95 31.65
C THR A 38 -14.83 -12.63 30.35
N PRO A 39 -14.61 -13.57 29.40
CA PRO A 39 -13.97 -13.23 28.13
C PRO A 39 -14.81 -12.35 27.20
N TYR A 40 -16.13 -12.28 27.41
CA TYR A 40 -17.07 -11.62 26.51
C TYR A 40 -17.83 -10.45 27.14
N ILE A 41 -17.94 -10.39 28.46
CA ILE A 41 -18.68 -9.34 29.18
C ILE A 41 -17.76 -8.77 30.26
N SER A 42 -17.63 -7.47 30.32
CA SER A 42 -16.96 -6.74 31.39
C SER A 42 -17.97 -5.82 32.06
N GLU A 43 -18.41 -6.19 33.25
CA GLU A 43 -19.32 -5.36 34.06
C GLU A 43 -18.63 -4.08 34.53
N GLU A 44 -17.32 -4.15 34.86
CA GLU A 44 -16.52 -3.01 35.33
C GLU A 44 -16.45 -1.89 34.28
N HIS A 45 -16.45 -2.22 32.98
CA HIS A 45 -16.31 -1.27 31.90
C HIS A 45 -17.59 -1.10 31.09
N ASP A 46 -18.70 -1.75 31.45
CA ASP A 46 -19.96 -1.78 30.71
C ASP A 46 -19.74 -2.13 29.22
N GLN A 47 -19.02 -3.23 28.97
CA GLN A 47 -18.60 -3.64 27.63
C GLN A 47 -18.97 -5.09 27.34
N ALA A 48 -19.45 -5.32 26.11
CA ALA A 48 -19.66 -6.65 25.57
C ALA A 48 -18.78 -6.89 24.34
N ARG A 49 -18.15 -8.06 24.26
CA ARG A 49 -17.24 -8.45 23.18
C ARG A 49 -17.89 -9.45 22.26
N PHE A 50 -17.97 -9.10 20.98
CA PHE A 50 -18.36 -10.02 19.91
C PHE A 50 -17.13 -10.48 19.13
N SER A 51 -16.94 -11.79 18.99
CA SER A 51 -15.84 -12.36 18.23
C SER A 51 -16.33 -12.85 16.86
N ILE A 52 -15.91 -12.18 15.80
CA ILE A 52 -16.25 -12.51 14.42
C ILE A 52 -15.00 -13.07 13.74
N ARG A 53 -15.09 -14.28 13.17
CA ARG A 53 -14.03 -14.87 12.36
C ARG A 53 -14.30 -14.58 10.89
N ILE A 54 -13.31 -14.01 10.21
CA ILE A 54 -13.37 -13.65 8.80
C ILE A 54 -12.44 -14.59 8.02
N LEU A 55 -12.92 -15.13 6.90
CA LEU A 55 -12.09 -15.90 5.98
C LEU A 55 -11.29 -14.93 5.10
N GLU A 56 -10.06 -14.65 5.49
CA GLU A 56 -9.21 -13.62 4.85
C GLU A 56 -8.75 -14.00 3.43
N THR A 57 -8.84 -15.27 3.06
CA THR A 57 -8.46 -15.78 1.73
C THR A 57 -9.53 -15.58 0.66
N MET A 58 -10.66 -14.96 0.98
CA MET A 58 -11.70 -14.65 -0.01
C MET A 58 -11.22 -13.54 -0.95
N PRO A 59 -11.19 -13.78 -2.28
CA PRO A 59 -10.69 -12.79 -3.26
C PRO A 59 -11.46 -11.47 -3.28
N GLU A 60 -12.73 -11.51 -2.89
CA GLU A 60 -13.66 -10.37 -2.92
C GLU A 60 -13.75 -9.62 -1.58
N LEU A 61 -12.97 -10.02 -0.57
CA LEU A 61 -13.03 -9.43 0.76
C LEU A 61 -12.50 -7.99 0.77
N ARG A 62 -13.41 -7.04 0.82
CA ARG A 62 -13.11 -5.63 1.04
C ARG A 62 -13.22 -5.32 2.53
N ARG A 63 -12.07 -5.41 3.24
CA ARG A 63 -12.04 -5.30 4.70
C ARG A 63 -12.63 -3.99 5.23
N GLN A 64 -12.27 -2.87 4.62
CA GLN A 64 -12.79 -1.56 5.03
C GLN A 64 -14.31 -1.48 4.85
N GLU A 65 -14.82 -1.87 3.70
CA GLU A 65 -16.25 -1.87 3.41
C GLU A 65 -17.04 -2.78 4.36
N LEU A 66 -16.47 -3.93 4.74
CA LEU A 66 -17.08 -4.81 5.73
C LEU A 66 -17.16 -4.14 7.11
N LEU A 67 -16.08 -3.51 7.56
CA LEU A 67 -16.05 -2.79 8.84
C LEU A 67 -17.02 -1.61 8.84
N ASP A 68 -17.07 -0.85 7.77
CA ASP A 68 -17.98 0.29 7.61
C ASP A 68 -19.45 -0.17 7.65
N ARG A 69 -19.80 -1.25 6.97
CA ARG A 69 -21.16 -1.83 6.99
C ARG A 69 -21.56 -2.32 8.37
N ILE A 70 -20.66 -2.98 9.08
CA ILE A 70 -20.93 -3.43 10.46
C ILE A 70 -21.13 -2.22 11.36
N HIS A 71 -20.30 -1.19 11.23
CA HIS A 71 -20.42 0.04 12.00
C HIS A 71 -21.74 0.77 11.72
N GLU A 72 -22.10 0.90 10.46
CA GLU A 72 -23.36 1.53 10.03
C GLU A 72 -24.57 0.76 10.56
N HIS A 73 -24.57 -0.56 10.48
CA HIS A 73 -25.66 -1.39 11.00
C HIS A 73 -25.82 -1.22 12.52
N LEU A 74 -24.72 -1.27 13.28
CA LEU A 74 -24.76 -1.10 14.73
C LEU A 74 -25.22 0.31 15.16
N THR A 75 -24.81 1.33 14.42
CA THR A 75 -25.16 2.71 14.77
C THR A 75 -26.53 3.13 14.28
N THR A 76 -26.96 2.69 13.08
CA THR A 76 -28.21 3.16 12.46
C THR A 76 -29.39 2.28 12.84
N GLU A 77 -29.23 0.96 12.85
CA GLU A 77 -30.34 0.03 13.10
C GLU A 77 -30.48 -0.33 14.59
N LEU A 78 -29.35 -0.49 15.30
CA LEU A 78 -29.36 -0.83 16.71
C LEU A 78 -29.21 0.37 17.65
N GLY A 79 -28.96 1.58 17.10
CA GLY A 79 -28.98 2.85 17.84
C GLY A 79 -27.77 3.09 18.76
N TYR A 80 -26.67 2.31 18.61
CA TYR A 80 -25.45 2.58 19.37
C TYR A 80 -24.80 3.89 18.90
N SER A 81 -24.22 4.65 19.83
CA SER A 81 -23.39 5.79 19.45
C SER A 81 -22.06 5.33 18.85
N LYS A 82 -21.44 6.16 18.01
CA LYS A 82 -20.16 5.82 17.36
C LYS A 82 -19.06 5.50 18.34
N ASP A 83 -19.06 6.13 19.51
CA ASP A 83 -18.06 5.94 20.57
C ASP A 83 -18.27 4.64 21.36
N GLN A 84 -19.46 4.03 21.27
CA GLN A 84 -19.79 2.76 21.91
C GLN A 84 -19.35 1.54 21.07
N VAL A 85 -19.09 1.73 19.76
CA VAL A 85 -18.70 0.64 18.85
C VAL A 85 -17.21 0.67 18.61
N LEU A 86 -16.49 -0.28 19.22
CA LEU A 86 -15.04 -0.40 19.11
C LEU A 86 -14.65 -1.64 18.32
N PHE A 87 -13.93 -1.45 17.24
CA PHE A 87 -13.35 -2.57 16.49
C PHE A 87 -11.94 -2.87 16.98
N ALA A 88 -11.67 -4.13 17.25
CA ALA A 88 -10.36 -4.61 17.69
C ALA A 88 -10.00 -5.94 16.98
N GLY A 89 -8.73 -6.28 17.02
CA GLY A 89 -8.24 -7.54 16.46
C GLY A 89 -7.29 -7.36 15.27
N MET A 90 -6.68 -8.47 14.86
CA MET A 90 -5.62 -8.48 13.83
C MET A 90 -6.10 -7.92 12.48
N THR A 91 -7.29 -8.29 12.04
CA THR A 91 -7.87 -7.82 10.77
C THR A 91 -8.07 -6.31 10.75
N VAL A 92 -8.55 -5.73 11.86
CA VAL A 92 -8.73 -4.28 11.99
C VAL A 92 -7.39 -3.57 12.00
N MET A 93 -6.44 -4.07 12.80
CA MET A 93 -5.10 -3.51 12.88
C MET A 93 -4.41 -3.54 11.51
N TYR A 94 -4.47 -4.67 10.80
CA TYR A 94 -3.87 -4.81 9.48
C TYR A 94 -4.53 -3.90 8.44
N ASN A 95 -5.87 -3.79 8.46
CA ASN A 95 -6.60 -2.87 7.60
C ASN A 95 -6.18 -1.42 7.84
N ASN A 96 -6.16 -0.96 9.09
CA ASN A 96 -5.78 0.41 9.43
C ASN A 96 -4.34 0.71 9.05
N MET A 97 -3.44 -0.25 9.24
CA MET A 97 -2.05 -0.15 8.83
C MET A 97 -1.94 0.01 7.30
N LEU A 98 -2.63 -0.82 6.51
CA LEU A 98 -2.63 -0.70 5.06
C LEU A 98 -3.21 0.65 4.61
N GLN A 99 -4.36 1.08 5.14
CA GLN A 99 -4.95 2.38 4.81
C GLN A 99 -3.98 3.53 5.12
N SER A 100 -3.35 3.51 6.29
CA SER A 100 -2.35 4.52 6.67
C SER A 100 -1.14 4.52 5.73
N LEU A 101 -0.69 3.34 5.30
CA LEU A 101 0.40 3.21 4.32
C LEU A 101 0.01 3.78 2.96
N PHE A 102 -1.18 3.48 2.46
CA PHE A 102 -1.69 4.04 1.20
C PHE A 102 -1.77 5.55 1.24
N ASP A 103 -2.38 6.12 2.28
CA ASP A 103 -2.51 7.57 2.44
C ASP A 103 -1.16 8.26 2.56
N SER A 104 -0.26 7.68 3.35
CA SER A 104 1.10 8.17 3.50
C SER A 104 1.85 8.11 2.17
N GLN A 105 1.72 7.02 1.42
CA GLN A 105 2.41 6.82 0.15
C GLN A 105 1.95 7.82 -0.92
N ILE A 106 0.63 8.03 -1.06
CA ILE A 106 0.08 9.01 -2.00
C ILE A 106 0.61 10.41 -1.69
N LYS A 107 0.59 10.81 -0.42
CA LYS A 107 1.12 12.10 0.03
C LYS A 107 2.62 12.20 -0.23
N THR A 108 3.38 11.17 0.12
CA THR A 108 4.83 11.12 -0.05
C THR A 108 5.21 11.19 -1.53
N ILE A 109 4.58 10.42 -2.40
CA ILE A 109 4.81 10.47 -3.85
C ILE A 109 4.54 11.88 -4.37
N GLY A 110 3.42 12.49 -3.99
CA GLY A 110 3.10 13.87 -4.38
C GLY A 110 4.16 14.87 -3.96
N VAL A 111 4.63 14.81 -2.71
CA VAL A 111 5.70 15.67 -2.19
C VAL A 111 7.02 15.42 -2.92
N VAL A 112 7.39 14.16 -3.15
CA VAL A 112 8.61 13.78 -3.87
C VAL A 112 8.59 14.32 -5.30
N PHE A 113 7.50 14.11 -6.05
CA PHE A 113 7.38 14.66 -7.41
C PHE A 113 7.39 16.18 -7.42
N GLY A 114 6.75 16.83 -6.45
CA GLY A 114 6.81 18.29 -6.28
C GLY A 114 8.22 18.80 -6.00
N ALA A 115 8.95 18.13 -5.12
CA ALA A 115 10.35 18.47 -4.81
C ALA A 115 11.28 18.27 -6.01
N ILE A 116 11.10 17.17 -6.75
CA ILE A 116 11.88 16.89 -7.98
C ILE A 116 11.57 17.95 -9.05
N LEU A 117 10.30 18.29 -9.25
CA LEU A 117 9.93 19.35 -10.19
C LEU A 117 10.56 20.69 -9.80
N ALA A 118 10.51 21.06 -8.53
CA ALA A 118 11.15 22.27 -8.03
C ALA A 118 12.66 22.24 -8.25
N MET A 119 13.31 21.10 -7.98
CA MET A 119 14.74 20.91 -8.23
C MET A 119 15.07 21.05 -9.72
N PHE A 120 14.29 20.44 -10.62
CA PHE A 120 14.48 20.57 -12.08
C PHE A 120 14.29 22.01 -12.56
N LEU A 121 13.29 22.74 -12.01
CA LEU A 121 13.09 24.16 -12.32
C LEU A 121 14.28 25.00 -11.92
N LEU A 122 14.83 24.78 -10.73
CA LEU A 122 16.04 25.49 -10.26
C LEU A 122 17.28 25.15 -11.10
N LEU A 123 17.48 23.87 -11.41
CA LEU A 123 18.65 23.37 -12.12
C LEU A 123 18.64 23.77 -13.60
N PHE A 124 17.52 23.59 -14.28
CA PHE A 124 17.42 23.82 -15.72
C PHE A 124 16.95 25.24 -16.05
N ARG A 125 16.36 25.97 -15.11
CA ARG A 125 15.77 27.31 -15.28
C ARG A 125 14.81 27.37 -16.48
N SER A 126 14.11 26.29 -16.75
CA SER A 126 13.19 26.14 -17.87
C SER A 126 12.06 25.17 -17.50
N VAL A 127 10.84 25.65 -17.53
CA VAL A 127 9.64 24.83 -17.26
C VAL A 127 9.53 23.68 -18.27
N LYS A 128 9.84 23.93 -19.55
CA LYS A 128 9.79 22.89 -20.60
C LYS A 128 10.75 21.74 -20.28
N LEU A 129 12.01 22.06 -19.93
CA LEU A 129 13.00 21.03 -19.61
C LEU A 129 12.67 20.31 -18.30
N ALA A 130 12.10 21.01 -17.31
CA ALA A 130 11.66 20.39 -16.07
C ALA A 130 10.53 19.38 -16.32
N LEU A 131 9.54 19.73 -17.13
CA LEU A 131 8.45 18.82 -17.50
C LEU A 131 8.92 17.63 -18.36
N ILE A 132 9.82 17.86 -19.30
CA ILE A 132 10.42 16.77 -20.10
C ILE A 132 11.20 15.83 -19.19
N GLY A 133 11.98 16.36 -18.24
CA GLY A 133 12.72 15.55 -17.28
C GLY A 133 11.83 14.77 -16.31
N MET A 134 10.60 15.24 -16.03
CA MET A 134 9.63 14.50 -15.22
C MET A 134 9.02 13.30 -15.94
N ALA A 135 8.90 13.35 -17.27
CA ALA A 135 8.20 12.34 -18.04
C ALA A 135 8.76 10.90 -17.86
N PRO A 136 10.08 10.64 -17.96
CA PRO A 136 10.63 9.29 -17.71
C PRO A 136 10.30 8.74 -16.33
N ASN A 137 10.35 9.60 -15.31
CA ASN A 137 10.07 9.22 -13.93
C ASN A 137 8.60 8.86 -13.71
N LEU A 138 7.69 9.64 -14.31
CA LEU A 138 6.25 9.35 -14.29
C LEU A 138 5.92 8.07 -15.05
N ILE A 139 6.54 7.84 -16.21
CA ILE A 139 6.36 6.63 -17.00
C ILE A 139 6.85 5.40 -16.22
N ALA A 140 8.02 5.48 -15.60
CA ALA A 140 8.58 4.39 -14.82
C ALA A 140 7.67 4.02 -13.63
N ALA A 141 7.29 4.99 -12.80
CA ALA A 141 6.41 4.75 -11.66
C ALA A 141 5.01 4.27 -12.09
N GLY A 142 4.43 4.91 -13.12
CA GLY A 142 3.11 4.57 -13.66
C GLY A 142 3.08 3.19 -14.30
N SER A 143 4.15 2.78 -15.00
CA SER A 143 4.20 1.45 -15.63
C SER A 143 4.26 0.32 -14.61
N VAL A 144 4.93 0.51 -13.47
CA VAL A 144 4.93 -0.48 -12.37
C VAL A 144 3.55 -0.63 -11.77
N LEU A 145 2.92 0.47 -11.39
CA LEU A 145 1.58 0.44 -10.80
C LEU A 145 0.55 -0.12 -11.79
N GLY A 146 0.66 0.26 -13.08
CA GLY A 146 -0.18 -0.26 -14.14
C GLY A 146 0.00 -1.76 -14.37
N LEU A 147 1.25 -2.26 -14.37
CA LEU A 147 1.55 -3.67 -14.52
C LEU A 147 1.02 -4.49 -13.34
N MET A 148 1.20 -3.99 -12.11
CA MET A 148 0.65 -4.64 -10.92
C MET A 148 -0.88 -4.73 -10.97
N GLY A 149 -1.54 -3.63 -11.35
CA GLY A 149 -2.99 -3.62 -11.53
C GLY A 149 -3.47 -4.59 -12.61
N TRP A 150 -2.75 -4.68 -13.73
CA TRP A 150 -3.08 -5.60 -14.82
C TRP A 150 -2.89 -7.07 -14.43
N LEU A 151 -1.88 -7.38 -13.64
CA LEU A 151 -1.61 -8.74 -13.15
C LEU A 151 -2.47 -9.12 -11.93
N GLY A 152 -3.28 -8.20 -11.40
CA GLY A 152 -4.09 -8.42 -10.19
C GLY A 152 -3.24 -8.62 -8.93
N ILE A 153 -2.01 -8.09 -8.91
CA ILE A 153 -1.11 -8.19 -7.76
C ILE A 153 -1.47 -7.10 -6.75
N PRO A 154 -1.87 -7.49 -5.53
CA PRO A 154 -2.25 -6.53 -4.52
C PRO A 154 -1.06 -5.68 -4.07
N LEU A 155 -1.33 -4.42 -3.76
CA LEU A 155 -0.34 -3.56 -3.13
C LEU A 155 -0.13 -3.99 -1.68
N ASP A 156 1.08 -4.39 -1.36
CA ASP A 156 1.53 -4.69 0.00
C ASP A 156 2.60 -3.67 0.46
N MET A 157 3.11 -3.84 1.69
CA MET A 157 4.15 -2.95 2.23
C MET A 157 5.40 -2.87 1.37
N MET A 158 5.81 -3.97 0.73
CA MET A 158 7.01 -4.02 -0.09
C MET A 158 6.77 -3.36 -1.45
N THR A 159 5.67 -3.71 -2.11
CA THR A 159 5.36 -3.23 -3.46
C THR A 159 4.98 -1.75 -3.49
N ILE A 160 4.35 -1.22 -2.44
CA ILE A 160 4.06 0.22 -2.28
C ILE A 160 5.34 1.07 -2.35
N THR A 161 6.46 0.59 -1.80
CA THR A 161 7.72 1.34 -1.77
C THR A 161 8.46 1.34 -3.11
N VAL A 162 8.14 0.42 -4.03
CA VAL A 162 8.82 0.30 -5.33
C VAL A 162 8.76 1.62 -6.11
N ALA A 163 7.57 2.23 -6.21
CA ALA A 163 7.40 3.47 -6.96
C ALA A 163 8.26 4.61 -6.40
N ALA A 164 8.32 4.76 -5.07
CA ALA A 164 9.13 5.81 -4.43
C ALA A 164 10.64 5.60 -4.66
N ILE A 165 11.12 4.37 -4.52
CA ILE A 165 12.54 4.02 -4.74
C ILE A 165 12.91 4.24 -6.21
N THR A 166 12.07 3.79 -7.13
CA THR A 166 12.30 3.94 -8.58
C THR A 166 12.44 5.39 -8.98
N VAL A 167 11.53 6.24 -8.51
CA VAL A 167 11.58 7.69 -8.79
C VAL A 167 12.88 8.28 -8.28
N GLY A 168 13.32 7.93 -7.07
CA GLY A 168 14.57 8.43 -6.50
C GLY A 168 15.81 8.09 -7.34
N ILE A 169 15.88 6.88 -7.89
CA ILE A 169 17.03 6.45 -8.71
C ILE A 169 16.94 7.01 -10.14
N ALA A 170 15.76 7.01 -10.75
CA ALA A 170 15.58 7.44 -12.14
C ALA A 170 15.81 8.95 -12.37
N VAL A 171 15.63 9.77 -11.34
CA VAL A 171 15.88 11.22 -11.39
C VAL A 171 17.34 11.52 -11.69
N ASP A 172 18.27 10.78 -11.13
CA ASP A 172 19.70 10.97 -11.31
C ASP A 172 20.11 10.82 -12.78
N ASP A 173 19.68 9.76 -13.43
CA ASP A 173 19.88 9.52 -14.85
C ASP A 173 19.34 10.66 -15.71
N THR A 174 18.16 11.15 -15.42
CA THR A 174 17.51 12.25 -16.12
C THR A 174 18.30 13.54 -16.01
N ILE A 175 18.80 13.88 -14.80
CA ILE A 175 19.63 15.08 -14.57
C ILE A 175 20.90 15.01 -15.40
N HIS A 176 21.61 13.91 -15.34
CA HIS A 176 22.87 13.72 -16.05
C HIS A 176 22.67 13.79 -17.57
N TYR A 177 21.62 13.16 -18.08
CA TYR A 177 21.33 13.18 -19.52
C TYR A 177 20.99 14.59 -20.02
N ILE A 178 20.06 15.30 -19.37
CA ILE A 178 19.66 16.65 -19.78
C ILE A 178 20.83 17.63 -19.65
N HIS A 179 21.62 17.53 -18.60
CA HIS A 179 22.81 18.38 -18.43
C HIS A 179 23.83 18.16 -19.56
N ARG A 180 24.12 16.90 -19.87
CA ARG A 180 25.01 16.56 -20.98
C ARG A 180 24.45 17.01 -22.32
N PHE A 181 23.17 16.83 -22.55
CA PHE A 181 22.50 17.26 -23.77
C PHE A 181 22.64 18.79 -23.98
N LYS A 182 22.37 19.59 -22.96
CA LYS A 182 22.52 21.04 -23.03
C LYS A 182 23.95 21.46 -23.37
N THR A 183 24.94 20.82 -22.78
CA THR A 183 26.36 21.12 -23.02
C THR A 183 26.78 20.75 -24.44
N GLU A 184 26.35 19.62 -24.95
CA GLU A 184 26.68 19.17 -26.31
C GLU A 184 25.91 19.95 -27.37
N PHE A 185 24.66 20.31 -27.12
CA PHE A 185 23.81 21.06 -28.04
C PHE A 185 24.33 22.49 -28.26
N ALA A 186 24.95 23.07 -27.24
CA ALA A 186 25.55 24.41 -27.33
C ALA A 186 26.75 24.49 -28.31
N LYS A 187 27.27 23.33 -28.78
CA LYS A 187 28.46 23.32 -29.67
C LYS A 187 28.07 23.56 -31.13
N ASP A 188 26.97 22.97 -31.60
CA ASP A 188 26.60 22.99 -33.03
C ASP A 188 25.10 23.23 -33.28
N GLY A 189 24.24 23.13 -32.24
CA GLY A 189 22.79 23.31 -32.36
C GLY A 189 22.06 22.20 -33.12
N ASP A 190 22.75 21.07 -33.44
CA ASP A 190 22.15 19.92 -34.11
C ASP A 190 21.62 18.92 -33.11
N TYR A 191 20.30 18.74 -33.09
CA TYR A 191 19.62 17.82 -32.17
C TYR A 191 20.04 16.35 -32.36
N LEU A 192 20.11 15.90 -33.62
CA LEU A 192 20.38 14.48 -33.91
C LEU A 192 21.83 14.13 -33.59
N ALA A 193 22.76 14.96 -34.00
CA ALA A 193 24.17 14.80 -33.70
C ALA A 193 24.43 14.87 -32.18
N THR A 194 23.77 15.79 -31.47
CA THR A 194 23.84 15.90 -30.02
C THR A 194 23.30 14.64 -29.31
N MET A 195 22.13 14.13 -29.73
CA MET A 195 21.56 12.91 -29.19
C MET A 195 22.51 11.72 -29.35
N HIS A 196 23.08 11.52 -30.54
CA HIS A 196 24.07 10.45 -30.77
C HIS A 196 25.30 10.58 -29.87
N ARG A 197 25.82 11.80 -29.67
CA ARG A 197 26.95 12.02 -28.75
C ARG A 197 26.57 11.73 -27.29
N CYS A 198 25.36 12.11 -26.87
CA CYS A 198 24.88 11.82 -25.52
C CYS A 198 24.66 10.32 -25.31
N HIS A 199 24.03 9.63 -26.23
CA HIS A 199 23.85 8.17 -26.13
C HIS A 199 25.20 7.43 -26.06
N ARG A 200 26.18 7.87 -26.85
CA ARG A 200 27.51 7.25 -26.89
C ARG A 200 28.37 7.53 -25.66
N SER A 201 28.06 8.55 -24.87
CA SER A 201 28.76 8.93 -23.66
C SER A 201 27.97 8.58 -22.38
N ILE A 202 27.07 9.48 -22.00
CA ILE A 202 26.31 9.32 -20.76
C ILE A 202 25.27 8.18 -20.84
N GLY A 203 24.67 7.96 -22.03
CA GLY A 203 23.73 6.85 -22.23
C GLY A 203 24.35 5.49 -21.99
N GLN A 204 25.62 5.32 -22.35
CA GLN A 204 26.39 4.09 -22.07
C GLN A 204 26.61 3.90 -20.57
N ALA A 205 26.94 4.97 -19.84
CA ALA A 205 27.10 4.92 -18.38
C ALA A 205 25.76 4.55 -17.71
N MET A 206 24.67 5.22 -18.08
CA MET A 206 23.31 4.94 -17.59
C MET A 206 22.89 3.49 -17.87
N PHE A 207 23.23 2.95 -19.03
CA PHE A 207 22.94 1.56 -19.35
C PHE A 207 23.64 0.58 -18.38
N PHE A 208 24.94 0.79 -18.11
CA PHE A 208 25.68 -0.07 -17.20
C PHE A 208 25.22 0.07 -15.74
N THR A 209 24.92 1.30 -15.29
CA THR A 209 24.39 1.50 -13.93
C THR A 209 23.02 0.86 -13.77
N SER A 210 22.10 1.07 -14.71
CA SER A 210 20.79 0.42 -14.71
C SER A 210 20.87 -1.09 -14.77
N LEU A 211 21.75 -1.65 -15.62
CA LEU A 211 21.98 -3.10 -15.69
C LEU A 211 22.48 -3.66 -14.36
N THR A 212 23.39 -2.97 -13.69
CA THR A 212 23.90 -3.37 -12.37
C THR A 212 22.79 -3.35 -11.32
N ILE A 213 21.96 -2.32 -11.31
CA ILE A 213 20.83 -2.20 -10.39
C ILE A 213 19.81 -3.30 -10.66
N ILE A 214 19.41 -3.50 -11.93
CA ILE A 214 18.48 -4.57 -12.32
C ILE A 214 19.01 -5.94 -11.89
N SER A 215 20.29 -6.22 -12.12
CA SER A 215 20.91 -7.47 -11.70
C SER A 215 20.90 -7.63 -10.18
N GLY A 216 21.19 -6.57 -9.42
CA GLY A 216 21.14 -6.58 -7.97
C GLY A 216 19.75 -6.89 -7.42
N PHE A 217 18.72 -6.22 -7.94
CA PHE A 217 17.34 -6.47 -7.52
C PHE A 217 16.79 -7.82 -8.02
N SER A 218 17.28 -8.31 -9.16
CA SER A 218 16.88 -9.62 -9.68
C SER A 218 17.29 -10.79 -8.76
N ILE A 219 18.31 -10.63 -7.92
CA ILE A 219 18.69 -11.62 -6.93
C ILE A 219 17.57 -11.87 -5.90
N LEU A 220 16.76 -10.85 -5.61
CA LEU A 220 15.62 -10.97 -4.68
C LEU A 220 14.54 -11.93 -5.18
N VAL A 221 14.51 -12.23 -6.48
CA VAL A 221 13.58 -13.22 -7.07
C VAL A 221 13.89 -14.65 -6.57
N LEU A 222 15.10 -14.90 -6.07
CA LEU A 222 15.48 -16.17 -5.47
C LEU A 222 14.99 -16.34 -4.02
N SER A 223 14.32 -15.34 -3.47
CA SER A 223 13.74 -15.40 -2.11
C SER A 223 12.58 -16.41 -2.04
N ASN A 224 12.38 -17.01 -0.86
CA ASN A 224 11.19 -17.80 -0.57
C ASN A 224 9.99 -16.95 -0.07
N PHE A 225 10.18 -15.64 0.08
CA PHE A 225 9.15 -14.72 0.56
C PHE A 225 8.55 -13.95 -0.63
N ILE A 226 7.29 -14.21 -0.93
CA ILE A 226 6.59 -13.67 -2.11
C ILE A 226 6.67 -12.14 -2.24
N PRO A 227 6.46 -11.33 -1.18
CA PRO A 227 6.59 -9.87 -1.29
C PRO A 227 7.98 -9.42 -1.72
N THR A 228 9.05 -10.10 -1.28
CA THR A 228 10.42 -9.81 -1.69
C THR A 228 10.66 -10.13 -3.16
N ILE A 229 10.07 -11.22 -3.66
CA ILE A 229 10.12 -11.59 -5.09
C ILE A 229 9.49 -10.47 -5.94
N TYR A 230 8.29 -10.04 -5.57
CA TYR A 230 7.60 -8.95 -6.27
C TYR A 230 8.38 -7.64 -6.19
N PHE A 231 8.91 -7.31 -5.02
CA PHE A 231 9.75 -6.12 -4.85
C PHE A 231 10.95 -6.12 -5.79
N GLY A 232 11.70 -7.23 -5.89
CA GLY A 232 12.84 -7.35 -6.79
C GLY A 232 12.46 -7.25 -8.27
N LEU A 233 11.41 -7.97 -8.66
CA LEU A 233 10.94 -8.01 -10.04
C LEU A 233 10.41 -6.66 -10.52
N PHE A 234 9.57 -6.01 -9.72
CA PHE A 234 9.00 -4.72 -10.09
C PHE A 234 10.01 -3.58 -10.03
N THR A 235 10.96 -3.62 -9.09
CA THR A 235 12.05 -2.63 -9.07
C THR A 235 12.94 -2.78 -10.29
N GLY A 236 13.30 -4.01 -10.67
CA GLY A 236 14.05 -4.27 -11.90
C GLY A 236 13.30 -3.80 -13.15
N PHE A 237 12.01 -4.10 -13.25
CA PHE A 237 11.15 -3.62 -14.34
C PHE A 237 11.05 -2.09 -14.38
N ALA A 238 10.88 -1.45 -13.23
CA ALA A 238 10.80 -0.01 -13.10
C ALA A 238 12.08 0.69 -13.59
N MET A 239 13.25 0.14 -13.23
CA MET A 239 14.56 0.65 -13.68
C MET A 239 14.73 0.49 -15.19
N PHE A 240 14.26 -0.63 -15.75
CA PHE A 240 14.27 -0.83 -17.20
C PHE A 240 13.38 0.22 -17.92
N MET A 241 12.18 0.47 -17.40
CA MET A 241 11.28 1.49 -17.96
C MET A 241 11.83 2.92 -17.80
N ALA A 242 12.50 3.21 -16.69
CA ALA A 242 13.15 4.50 -16.45
C ALA A 242 14.29 4.73 -17.46
N LEU A 243 15.13 3.72 -17.68
CA LEU A 243 16.21 3.78 -18.67
C LEU A 243 15.67 4.02 -20.10
N LEU A 244 14.63 3.26 -20.49
CA LEU A 244 13.97 3.47 -21.79
C LEU A 244 13.43 4.89 -21.90
N GLY A 245 12.71 5.37 -20.89
CA GLY A 245 12.15 6.72 -20.90
C GLY A 245 13.19 7.85 -20.88
N ALA A 246 14.35 7.61 -20.30
CA ALA A 246 15.44 8.61 -20.27
C ALA A 246 16.24 8.65 -21.58
N LEU A 247 16.26 7.56 -22.36
CA LEU A 247 16.98 7.46 -23.63
C LEU A 247 16.11 7.74 -24.86
N THR A 248 14.78 7.82 -24.71
CA THR A 248 13.83 8.14 -25.80
C THR A 248 13.36 9.58 -25.74
#